data_24ddc1194d5679500908b5da039fda06
#
_entry.id   24ddc1194d5679500908b5da039fda06
#
_cell.length_a   1.000
_cell.length_b   1.000
_cell.length_c   1.000
_cell.angle_alpha   90.00
_cell.angle_beta   90.00
_cell.angle_gamma   90.00
#
_symmetry.space_group_name_H-M   'P 1'
#
loop_
_entity.id
_entity.type
_entity.pdbx_description
1 polymer ?
#
loop_
_entity_poly.entity_id
_entity_poly.type
_entity_poly.pdbx_seq_one_letter_code
_entity_poly.pdbx_strand_id
1 'polypeptide(L)'
;MAASGELRAMILAAGRGERLRPLTDTIPKPLVEVGGRPLIEYALRSVADAGIRRVVINLHHLGQRIRDHVGDGSRFGLEVAYSNEAILQDTGGGIRDARKYLDGVPFITMNADTIVDVDLRELADFHRRSGAIATMLLRKDPRMVSFGVIETEPDGRVGRFLGLARPGCREPLTPYMYTGVQALEPRVFDYLSAPGPFSITKVSYPAMLDAGETVCGMPFEGAWITVGTAGELDEANAALARAGA
;
A
#
# COMPACT_ATOMS: atom_id res chain seq x y z
N MET A 1 24.58 17.56 -6.31
CA MET A 1 23.70 16.85 -5.36
C MET A 1 22.28 17.22 -5.73
N ALA A 2 21.55 16.32 -6.41
CA ALA A 2 20.15 16.54 -6.68
C ALA A 2 19.42 16.58 -5.34
N ALA A 3 18.63 17.64 -5.10
CA ALA A 3 17.78 17.75 -3.94
C ALA A 3 16.94 16.46 -3.87
N SER A 4 16.95 15.76 -2.73
CA SER A 4 16.02 14.67 -2.47
C SER A 4 14.64 15.31 -2.53
N GLY A 5 13.90 15.03 -3.64
CA GLY A 5 12.56 15.57 -3.81
C GLY A 5 11.69 15.17 -2.64
N GLU A 6 10.75 16.02 -2.26
CA GLU A 6 9.76 15.71 -1.24
C GLU A 6 9.07 14.37 -1.60
N LEU A 7 8.94 13.47 -0.63
CA LEU A 7 8.21 12.21 -0.75
C LEU A 7 7.10 12.23 0.30
N ARG A 8 5.88 11.87 -0.09
CA ARG A 8 4.73 11.76 0.81
C ARG A 8 4.29 10.32 0.96
N ALA A 9 3.43 10.06 1.94
CA ALA A 9 2.82 8.75 2.09
C ALA A 9 1.30 8.83 2.24
N MET A 10 0.64 7.74 1.86
CA MET A 10 -0.76 7.50 2.17
C MET A 10 -0.92 6.14 2.82
N ILE A 11 -1.66 6.09 3.94
CA ILE A 11 -2.03 4.86 4.59
C ILE A 11 -3.51 4.59 4.31
N LEU A 12 -3.79 3.46 3.64
CA LEU A 12 -5.13 3.02 3.27
C LEU A 12 -5.79 2.33 4.46
N ALA A 13 -6.67 3.06 5.17
CA ALA A 13 -7.25 2.67 6.45
C ALA A 13 -8.79 2.67 6.48
N ALA A 14 -9.46 2.91 5.33
CA ALA A 14 -10.93 3.06 5.27
C ALA A 14 -11.71 1.75 5.32
N GLY A 15 -11.06 0.60 5.20
CA GLY A 15 -11.69 -0.72 5.10
C GLY A 15 -12.55 -1.11 6.31
N ARG A 16 -13.66 -1.82 6.06
CA ARG A 16 -14.60 -2.26 7.11
C ARG A 16 -14.10 -3.43 7.96
N GLY A 17 -13.15 -4.22 7.46
CA GLY A 17 -12.64 -5.39 8.19
C GLY A 17 -13.67 -6.51 8.40
N GLU A 18 -14.62 -6.71 7.49
CA GLU A 18 -15.81 -7.58 7.66
C GLU A 18 -15.48 -9.01 8.06
N ARG A 19 -14.36 -9.57 7.60
CA ARG A 19 -13.91 -10.93 7.92
C ARG A 19 -13.39 -11.11 9.37
N LEU A 20 -13.15 -10.00 10.08
CA LEU A 20 -12.74 -9.97 11.49
C LEU A 20 -13.90 -9.71 12.45
N ARG A 21 -15.15 -9.66 11.97
CA ARG A 21 -16.32 -9.53 12.85
C ARG A 21 -16.42 -10.72 13.79
N PRO A 22 -16.90 -10.51 15.06
CA PRO A 22 -17.49 -9.27 15.58
C PRO A 22 -16.47 -8.22 16.08
N LEU A 23 -15.16 -8.52 16.10
CA LEU A 23 -14.14 -7.61 16.63
C LEU A 23 -14.19 -6.22 15.96
N THR A 24 -14.33 -6.21 14.65
CA THR A 24 -14.34 -4.97 13.87
C THR A 24 -15.68 -4.23 13.85
N ASP A 25 -16.70 -4.73 14.54
CA ASP A 25 -17.92 -3.94 14.80
C ASP A 25 -17.66 -2.78 15.76
N THR A 26 -16.66 -2.93 16.64
CA THR A 26 -16.32 -1.95 17.69
C THR A 26 -14.91 -1.37 17.56
N ILE A 27 -13.95 -2.09 16.97
CA ILE A 27 -12.55 -1.66 16.80
C ILE A 27 -12.26 -1.60 15.30
N PRO A 28 -11.92 -0.43 14.71
CA PRO A 28 -11.56 -0.40 13.30
C PRO A 28 -10.32 -1.26 13.04
N LYS A 29 -10.31 -2.02 11.94
CA LYS A 29 -9.24 -2.97 11.62
C LYS A 29 -7.83 -2.39 11.79
N PRO A 30 -7.52 -1.14 11.37
CA PRO A 30 -6.21 -0.53 11.60
C PRO A 30 -5.80 -0.41 13.08
N LEU A 31 -6.75 -0.47 14.02
CA LEU A 31 -6.48 -0.43 15.46
C LEU A 31 -6.51 -1.81 16.13
N VAL A 32 -6.70 -2.89 15.38
CA VAL A 32 -6.52 -4.25 15.91
C VAL A 32 -5.05 -4.44 16.27
N GLU A 33 -4.81 -4.93 17.48
CA GLU A 33 -3.45 -5.11 17.99
C GLU A 33 -2.83 -6.43 17.51
N VAL A 34 -1.57 -6.34 17.09
CA VAL A 34 -0.72 -7.48 16.75
C VAL A 34 0.61 -7.28 17.47
N GLY A 35 1.03 -8.25 18.28
CA GLY A 35 2.21 -8.11 19.12
C GLY A 35 2.12 -6.93 20.11
N GLY A 36 0.91 -6.65 20.62
CA GLY A 36 0.66 -5.54 21.54
C GLY A 36 0.72 -4.14 20.92
N ARG A 37 0.64 -4.03 19.60
CA ARG A 37 0.68 -2.75 18.87
C ARG A 37 -0.40 -2.70 17.80
N PRO A 38 -1.19 -1.61 17.69
CA PRO A 38 -2.14 -1.41 16.61
C PRO A 38 -1.50 -1.53 15.21
N LEU A 39 -2.17 -2.21 14.29
CA LEU A 39 -1.67 -2.45 12.92
C LEU A 39 -1.22 -1.17 12.21
N ILE A 40 -1.97 -0.09 12.33
CA ILE A 40 -1.63 1.18 11.68
C ILE A 40 -0.28 1.75 12.14
N GLU A 41 0.15 1.46 13.38
CA GLU A 41 1.41 1.97 13.91
C GLU A 41 2.63 1.36 13.22
N TYR A 42 2.53 0.13 12.70
CA TYR A 42 3.61 -0.47 11.91
C TYR A 42 3.84 0.34 10.63
N ALA A 43 2.77 0.69 9.91
CA ALA A 43 2.87 1.52 8.71
C ALA A 43 3.37 2.93 9.03
N LEU A 44 2.86 3.58 10.09
CA LEU A 44 3.30 4.92 10.51
C LEU A 44 4.79 4.95 10.86
N ARG A 45 5.28 3.94 11.59
CA ARG A 45 6.71 3.84 11.94
C ARG A 45 7.57 3.60 10.71
N SER A 46 7.19 2.68 9.82
CA SER A 46 7.92 2.43 8.57
C SER A 46 8.06 3.71 7.73
N VAL A 47 6.99 4.51 7.65
CA VAL A 47 7.01 5.80 6.96
C VAL A 47 7.94 6.81 7.65
N ALA A 48 7.88 6.91 8.99
CA ALA A 48 8.74 7.80 9.77
C ALA A 48 10.23 7.42 9.66
N ASP A 49 10.54 6.13 9.74
CA ASP A 49 11.90 5.58 9.66
C ASP A 49 12.53 5.83 8.27
N ALA A 50 11.69 5.89 7.23
CA ALA A 50 12.11 6.29 5.89
C ALA A 50 12.37 7.80 5.73
N GLY A 51 12.11 8.60 6.76
CA GLY A 51 12.27 10.05 6.74
C GLY A 51 11.13 10.81 6.05
N ILE A 52 10.04 10.12 5.68
CA ILE A 52 8.84 10.74 5.14
C ILE A 52 8.10 11.44 6.28
N ARG A 53 7.76 12.71 6.11
CA ARG A 53 7.15 13.52 7.18
C ARG A 53 5.64 13.70 7.00
N ARG A 54 5.17 13.81 5.76
CA ARG A 54 3.77 14.10 5.46
C ARG A 54 3.02 12.84 5.05
N VAL A 55 1.96 12.52 5.80
CA VAL A 55 1.14 11.33 5.61
C VAL A 55 -0.33 11.73 5.50
N VAL A 56 -1.06 11.12 4.57
CA VAL A 56 -2.51 11.17 4.56
C VAL A 56 -3.08 9.79 4.89
N ILE A 57 -4.12 9.76 5.73
CA ILE A 57 -4.86 8.55 6.10
C ILE A 57 -6.29 8.69 5.60
N ASN A 58 -6.78 7.76 4.77
CA ASN A 58 -8.19 7.76 4.40
C ASN A 58 -9.02 7.07 5.49
N LEU A 59 -10.20 7.63 5.76
CA LEU A 59 -11.08 7.20 6.84
C LEU A 59 -12.50 6.97 6.35
N HIS A 60 -13.12 5.86 6.77
CA HIS A 60 -14.54 5.58 6.56
C HIS A 60 -15.13 4.91 7.80
N HIS A 61 -14.97 3.59 7.94
CA HIS A 61 -15.54 2.81 9.05
C HIS A 61 -14.80 3.11 10.36
N LEU A 62 -15.55 3.57 11.38
CA LEU A 62 -15.00 3.95 12.70
C LEU A 62 -13.80 4.92 12.61
N GLY A 63 -13.76 5.76 11.58
CA GLY A 63 -12.63 6.64 11.27
C GLY A 63 -12.27 7.61 12.40
N GLN A 64 -13.26 8.03 13.23
CA GLN A 64 -13.00 8.89 14.39
C GLN A 64 -12.06 8.19 15.40
N ARG A 65 -12.22 6.89 15.64
CA ARG A 65 -11.32 6.14 16.53
C ARG A 65 -9.87 6.11 16.02
N ILE A 66 -9.69 5.99 14.70
CA ILE A 66 -8.34 6.06 14.09
C ILE A 66 -7.78 7.46 14.28
N ARG A 67 -8.58 8.50 14.06
CA ARG A 67 -8.17 9.90 14.28
C ARG A 67 -7.81 10.17 15.74
N ASP A 68 -8.61 9.70 16.69
CA ASP A 68 -8.35 9.89 18.13
C ASP A 68 -7.06 9.17 18.55
N HIS A 69 -6.77 8.01 17.95
CA HIS A 69 -5.57 7.24 18.24
C HIS A 69 -4.30 7.85 17.62
N VAL A 70 -4.35 8.28 16.37
CA VAL A 70 -3.17 8.79 15.64
C VAL A 70 -2.91 10.27 15.93
N GLY A 71 -3.97 11.06 16.16
CA GLY A 71 -3.87 12.51 16.38
C GLY A 71 -3.37 13.25 15.16
N ASP A 72 -2.49 14.22 15.37
CA ASP A 72 -1.79 14.98 14.32
C ASP A 72 -0.53 14.27 13.76
N GLY A 73 -0.19 13.11 14.32
CA GLY A 73 0.98 12.33 13.93
C GLY A 73 2.27 12.69 14.69
N SER A 74 2.28 13.75 15.50
CA SER A 74 3.47 14.26 16.18
C SER A 74 4.18 13.21 17.04
N ARG A 75 3.44 12.31 17.71
CA ARG A 75 4.02 11.20 18.50
C ARG A 75 4.82 10.19 17.67
N PHE A 76 4.61 10.16 16.35
CA PHE A 76 5.38 9.35 15.39
C PHE A 76 6.43 10.17 14.63
N GLY A 77 6.55 11.48 14.92
CA GLY A 77 7.39 12.40 14.16
C GLY A 77 6.86 12.71 12.76
N LEU A 78 5.54 12.59 12.57
CA LEU A 78 4.83 12.80 11.31
C LEU A 78 3.87 14.00 11.38
N GLU A 79 3.49 14.50 10.22
CA GLU A 79 2.38 15.44 10.02
C GLU A 79 1.25 14.67 9.31
N VAL A 80 0.16 14.35 10.03
CA VAL A 80 -0.91 13.52 9.52
C VAL A 80 -2.11 14.36 9.11
N ALA A 81 -2.50 14.24 7.83
CA ALA A 81 -3.76 14.73 7.29
C ALA A 81 -4.76 13.58 7.14
N TYR A 82 -6.05 13.89 7.05
CA TYR A 82 -7.11 12.90 6.92
C TYR A 82 -8.00 13.17 5.71
N SER A 83 -8.24 12.13 4.91
CA SER A 83 -9.19 12.11 3.81
C SER A 83 -10.43 11.31 4.23
N ASN A 84 -11.54 12.00 4.50
CA ASN A 84 -12.77 11.32 4.93
C ASN A 84 -13.58 10.87 3.72
N GLU A 85 -13.99 9.61 3.71
CA GLU A 85 -14.84 9.02 2.69
C GLU A 85 -16.28 8.89 3.22
N ALA A 86 -17.24 9.62 2.61
CA ALA A 86 -18.66 9.49 2.96
C ALA A 86 -19.20 8.09 2.61
N ILE A 87 -18.72 7.53 1.51
CA ILE A 87 -18.92 6.13 1.10
C ILE A 87 -17.55 5.52 0.87
N LEU A 88 -17.41 4.23 1.14
CA LEU A 88 -16.15 3.51 0.93
C LEU A 88 -15.76 3.55 -0.55
N GLN A 89 -14.59 4.12 -0.86
CA GLN A 89 -14.13 4.39 -2.23
C GLN A 89 -13.29 3.27 -2.85
N ASP A 90 -12.95 2.22 -2.09
CA ASP A 90 -11.93 1.24 -2.47
C ASP A 90 -10.54 1.93 -2.66
N THR A 91 -9.52 1.18 -3.04
CA THR A 91 -8.12 1.66 -3.05
C THR A 91 -7.88 2.79 -4.05
N GLY A 92 -8.36 2.67 -5.29
CA GLY A 92 -8.18 3.68 -6.33
C GLY A 92 -8.96 4.96 -6.06
N GLY A 93 -10.23 4.83 -5.67
CA GLY A 93 -11.06 5.96 -5.31
C GLY A 93 -10.55 6.69 -4.07
N GLY A 94 -10.06 5.96 -3.06
CA GLY A 94 -9.47 6.54 -1.86
C GLY A 94 -8.22 7.38 -2.17
N ILE A 95 -7.33 6.89 -3.06
CA ILE A 95 -6.15 7.64 -3.52
C ILE A 95 -6.59 8.87 -4.32
N ARG A 96 -7.56 8.73 -5.23
CA ARG A 96 -8.13 9.86 -6.00
C ARG A 96 -8.62 10.97 -5.08
N ASP A 97 -9.42 10.63 -4.08
CA ASP A 97 -10.04 11.60 -3.18
C ASP A 97 -9.02 12.28 -2.23
N ALA A 98 -7.86 11.63 -2.04
CA ALA A 98 -6.72 12.18 -1.32
C ALA A 98 -5.80 13.07 -2.18
N ARG A 99 -6.09 13.29 -3.49
CA ARG A 99 -5.23 14.01 -4.44
C ARG A 99 -4.67 15.32 -3.90
N LYS A 100 -5.47 16.15 -3.26
CA LYS A 100 -5.03 17.45 -2.73
C LYS A 100 -3.87 17.38 -1.73
N TYR A 101 -3.63 16.22 -1.13
CA TYR A 101 -2.54 15.98 -0.18
C TYR A 101 -1.31 15.35 -0.84
N LEU A 102 -1.47 14.74 -2.03
CA LEU A 102 -0.48 13.88 -2.68
C LEU A 102 0.04 14.47 -4.00
N ASP A 103 -0.74 15.33 -4.66
CA ASP A 103 -0.39 15.86 -5.99
C ASP A 103 0.89 16.69 -5.97
N GLY A 104 1.61 16.65 -7.09
CA GLY A 104 2.84 17.41 -7.34
C GLY A 104 4.14 16.77 -6.84
N VAL A 105 4.08 15.68 -6.08
CA VAL A 105 5.26 14.95 -5.60
C VAL A 105 5.04 13.45 -5.63
N PRO A 106 6.08 12.62 -5.80
CA PRO A 106 5.97 11.17 -5.67
C PRO A 106 5.47 10.79 -4.27
N PHE A 107 4.76 9.67 -4.18
CA PHE A 107 4.23 9.21 -2.90
C PHE A 107 4.20 7.69 -2.80
N ILE A 108 4.27 7.19 -1.55
CA ILE A 108 4.13 5.78 -1.24
C ILE A 108 2.74 5.52 -0.66
N THR A 109 2.07 4.47 -1.10
CA THR A 109 0.85 3.99 -0.44
C THR A 109 1.10 2.67 0.26
N MET A 110 0.50 2.50 1.46
CA MET A 110 0.57 1.28 2.27
C MET A 110 -0.81 0.92 2.79
N ASN A 111 -1.12 -0.38 2.81
CA ASN A 111 -2.32 -0.86 3.48
C ASN A 111 -2.11 -0.83 5.00
N ALA A 112 -3.09 -0.33 5.76
CA ALA A 112 -3.05 -0.27 7.23
C ALA A 112 -3.24 -1.63 7.92
N ASP A 113 -3.56 -2.68 7.17
CA ASP A 113 -3.86 -4.03 7.67
C ASP A 113 -2.74 -5.04 7.40
N THR A 114 -1.57 -4.55 7.02
CA THR A 114 -0.43 -5.40 6.64
C THR A 114 0.84 -4.89 7.34
N ILE A 115 1.59 -5.79 7.94
CA ILE A 115 2.93 -5.52 8.48
C ILE A 115 3.94 -5.95 7.41
N VAL A 116 4.80 -5.02 6.99
CA VAL A 116 5.81 -5.25 5.95
C VAL A 116 7.14 -4.74 6.46
N ASP A 117 8.10 -5.65 6.57
CA ASP A 117 9.47 -5.32 7.00
C ASP A 117 10.32 -4.91 5.78
N VAL A 118 10.13 -3.69 5.33
CA VAL A 118 10.80 -3.12 4.14
C VAL A 118 11.39 -1.74 4.46
N ASP A 119 12.58 -1.47 3.94
CA ASP A 119 13.09 -0.10 3.89
C ASP A 119 12.41 0.66 2.73
N LEU A 120 11.49 1.56 3.05
CA LEU A 120 10.78 2.36 2.06
C LEU A 120 11.70 3.29 1.26
N ARG A 121 12.92 3.57 1.74
CA ARG A 121 13.94 4.32 0.99
C ARG A 121 14.42 3.52 -0.20
N GLU A 122 14.60 2.20 -0.05
CA GLU A 122 14.99 1.32 -1.15
C GLU A 122 13.91 1.27 -2.23
N LEU A 123 12.63 1.21 -1.83
CA LEU A 123 11.50 1.27 -2.76
C LEU A 123 11.46 2.62 -3.51
N ALA A 124 11.62 3.73 -2.79
CA ALA A 124 11.65 5.07 -3.39
C ALA A 124 12.82 5.24 -4.36
N ASP A 125 14.00 4.73 -4.00
CA ASP A 125 15.20 4.78 -4.85
C ASP A 125 15.05 3.90 -6.09
N PHE A 126 14.49 2.70 -5.95
CA PHE A 126 14.17 1.84 -7.08
C PHE A 126 13.18 2.51 -8.02
N HIS A 127 12.09 3.06 -7.47
CA HIS A 127 11.05 3.77 -8.22
C HIS A 127 11.64 4.93 -9.03
N ARG A 128 12.43 5.78 -8.40
CA ARG A 128 13.10 6.91 -9.05
C ARG A 128 14.04 6.46 -10.19
N ARG A 129 14.84 5.41 -9.98
CA ARG A 129 15.75 4.86 -11.02
C ARG A 129 15.02 4.23 -12.18
N SER A 130 13.88 3.60 -11.93
CA SER A 130 13.10 2.93 -12.98
C SER A 130 12.39 3.90 -13.92
N GLY A 131 12.13 5.14 -13.48
CA GLY A 131 11.30 6.11 -14.22
C GLY A 131 9.86 5.67 -14.42
N ALA A 132 9.40 4.67 -13.63
CA ALA A 132 8.06 4.12 -13.72
C ALA A 132 7.00 5.11 -13.21
N ILE A 133 5.77 5.01 -13.72
CA ILE A 133 4.62 5.72 -13.15
C ILE A 133 4.21 5.11 -11.81
N ALA A 134 4.42 3.80 -11.67
CA ALA A 134 4.12 3.03 -10.47
C ALA A 134 5.15 1.93 -10.26
N THR A 135 5.56 1.71 -9.02
CA THR A 135 6.41 0.59 -8.61
C THR A 135 5.74 -0.14 -7.45
N MET A 136 5.44 -1.41 -7.67
CA MET A 136 4.82 -2.28 -6.67
C MET A 136 5.90 -3.02 -5.88
N LEU A 137 5.75 -3.13 -4.56
CA LEU A 137 6.56 -4.04 -3.76
C LEU A 137 5.98 -5.45 -3.92
N LEU A 138 6.78 -6.38 -4.43
CA LEU A 138 6.36 -7.72 -4.80
C LEU A 138 7.10 -8.78 -3.99
N ARG A 139 6.45 -9.92 -3.73
CA ARG A 139 7.08 -11.06 -3.07
C ARG A 139 6.69 -12.38 -3.72
N LYS A 140 7.56 -13.38 -3.59
CA LYS A 140 7.21 -14.77 -3.86
C LYS A 140 6.44 -15.32 -2.65
N ASP A 141 5.20 -15.75 -2.87
CA ASP A 141 4.35 -16.29 -1.81
C ASP A 141 3.43 -17.38 -2.42
N PRO A 142 3.26 -18.54 -1.77
CA PRO A 142 2.35 -19.59 -2.26
C PRO A 142 0.91 -19.10 -2.44
N ARG A 143 0.50 -18.05 -1.70
CA ARG A 143 -0.84 -17.46 -1.77
C ARG A 143 -1.04 -16.55 -2.98
N MET A 144 -0.03 -16.34 -3.84
CA MET A 144 -0.15 -15.44 -5.01
C MET A 144 -1.34 -15.78 -5.92
N VAL A 145 -1.72 -17.07 -6.03
CA VAL A 145 -2.90 -17.48 -6.82
C VAL A 145 -4.19 -16.86 -6.27
N SER A 146 -4.31 -16.72 -4.95
CA SER A 146 -5.49 -16.14 -4.29
C SER A 146 -5.48 -14.61 -4.29
N PHE A 147 -4.30 -13.98 -4.23
CA PHE A 147 -4.14 -12.52 -4.21
C PHE A 147 -4.02 -11.90 -5.61
N GLY A 148 -3.76 -12.71 -6.61
CA GLY A 148 -3.51 -12.28 -7.99
C GLY A 148 -2.02 -12.27 -8.32
N VAL A 149 -1.70 -12.86 -9.49
CA VAL A 149 -0.32 -13.02 -9.96
C VAL A 149 0.08 -11.79 -10.76
N ILE A 150 1.25 -11.26 -10.43
CA ILE A 150 1.95 -10.20 -11.16
C ILE A 150 3.27 -10.78 -11.63
N GLU A 151 3.53 -10.68 -12.94
CA GLU A 151 4.74 -11.28 -13.51
C GLU A 151 5.63 -10.18 -14.07
N THR A 152 6.92 -10.25 -13.71
CA THR A 152 7.90 -9.24 -14.15
C THR A 152 8.92 -9.82 -15.09
N GLU A 153 9.39 -8.98 -16.00
CA GLU A 153 10.60 -9.21 -16.80
C GLU A 153 11.86 -9.16 -15.91
N PRO A 154 13.02 -9.64 -16.38
CA PRO A 154 14.26 -9.60 -15.57
C PRO A 154 14.71 -8.19 -15.15
N ASP A 155 14.31 -7.15 -15.87
CA ASP A 155 14.60 -5.74 -15.56
C ASP A 155 13.61 -5.13 -14.53
N GLY A 156 12.66 -5.92 -14.04
CA GLY A 156 11.66 -5.51 -13.07
C GLY A 156 10.39 -4.88 -13.68
N ARG A 157 10.31 -4.72 -15.00
CA ARG A 157 9.05 -4.24 -15.61
C ARG A 157 7.96 -5.29 -15.50
N VAL A 158 6.75 -4.83 -15.21
CA VAL A 158 5.57 -5.71 -15.21
C VAL A 158 5.26 -6.11 -16.66
N GLY A 159 5.42 -7.39 -16.97
CA GLY A 159 5.09 -7.99 -18.26
C GLY A 159 3.66 -8.51 -18.32
N ARG A 160 3.17 -9.11 -17.20
CA ARG A 160 1.78 -9.58 -17.09
C ARG A 160 1.19 -9.21 -15.74
N PHE A 161 -0.01 -8.66 -15.76
CA PHE A 161 -0.72 -8.19 -14.57
C PHE A 161 -2.09 -8.85 -14.48
N LEU A 162 -2.33 -9.67 -13.45
CA LEU A 162 -3.59 -10.41 -13.27
C LEU A 162 -4.05 -11.15 -14.53
N GLY A 163 -3.12 -11.74 -15.27
CA GLY A 163 -3.38 -12.46 -16.53
C GLY A 163 -3.38 -11.58 -17.79
N LEU A 164 -3.41 -10.25 -17.67
CA LEU A 164 -3.33 -9.33 -18.82
C LEU A 164 -1.86 -9.08 -19.18
N ALA A 165 -1.44 -9.47 -20.36
CA ALA A 165 -0.09 -9.22 -20.87
C ALA A 165 0.04 -7.77 -21.35
N ARG A 166 1.11 -7.10 -20.94
CA ARG A 166 1.50 -5.79 -21.49
C ARG A 166 1.89 -5.94 -22.96
N PRO A 167 1.49 -5.02 -23.84
CA PRO A 167 1.99 -5.01 -25.23
C PRO A 167 3.52 -5.03 -25.28
N GLY A 168 4.09 -5.96 -26.03
CA GLY A 168 5.54 -6.10 -26.18
C GLY A 168 6.29 -6.64 -24.95
N CYS A 169 5.60 -7.30 -24.00
CA CYS A 169 6.27 -7.99 -22.91
C CYS A 169 7.16 -9.13 -23.43
N ARG A 170 8.24 -9.41 -22.71
CA ARG A 170 9.27 -10.38 -23.11
C ARG A 170 9.38 -11.50 -22.06
N GLU A 171 9.43 -12.72 -22.52
CA GLU A 171 9.73 -13.88 -21.68
C GLU A 171 11.27 -13.98 -21.43
N PRO A 172 11.74 -14.61 -20.33
CA PRO A 172 10.91 -15.24 -19.30
C PRO A 172 10.31 -14.24 -18.31
N LEU A 173 9.12 -14.55 -17.76
CA LEU A 173 8.48 -13.78 -16.70
C LEU A 173 8.61 -14.49 -15.36
N THR A 174 8.81 -13.73 -14.28
CA THR A 174 8.86 -14.25 -12.91
C THR A 174 7.58 -13.87 -12.16
N PRO A 175 6.83 -14.84 -11.61
CA PRO A 175 5.57 -14.57 -10.91
C PRO A 175 5.81 -14.12 -9.46
N TYR A 176 4.98 -13.17 -9.02
CA TYR A 176 4.97 -12.60 -7.68
C TYR A 176 3.55 -12.27 -7.23
N MET A 177 3.43 -11.90 -5.95
CA MET A 177 2.25 -11.33 -5.31
C MET A 177 2.52 -9.89 -4.91
N TYR A 178 1.50 -9.02 -5.04
CA TYR A 178 1.56 -7.65 -4.56
C TYR A 178 1.37 -7.60 -3.04
N THR A 179 2.23 -6.86 -2.34
CA THR A 179 2.26 -6.78 -0.88
C THR A 179 1.31 -5.77 -0.26
N GLY A 180 0.70 -4.90 -1.06
CA GLY A 180 -0.09 -3.75 -0.58
C GLY A 180 0.75 -2.48 -0.38
N VAL A 181 2.03 -2.48 -0.77
CA VAL A 181 2.92 -1.31 -0.72
C VAL A 181 3.36 -0.94 -2.13
N GLN A 182 3.27 0.33 -2.50
CA GLN A 182 3.65 0.83 -3.81
C GLN A 182 4.15 2.27 -3.76
N ALA A 183 5.04 2.64 -4.67
CA ALA A 183 5.44 4.02 -4.94
C ALA A 183 4.79 4.48 -6.25
N LEU A 184 4.32 5.72 -6.29
CA LEU A 184 3.52 6.29 -7.37
C LEU A 184 4.01 7.69 -7.73
N GLU A 185 4.08 7.98 -9.02
CA GLU A 185 4.28 9.33 -9.54
C GLU A 185 2.97 10.14 -9.55
N PRO A 186 2.99 11.48 -9.41
CA PRO A 186 1.78 12.30 -9.45
C PRO A 186 0.91 12.09 -10.68
N ARG A 187 1.50 11.79 -11.84
CA ARG A 187 0.77 11.51 -13.09
C ARG A 187 -0.12 10.26 -13.01
N VAL A 188 -0.03 9.45 -11.96
CA VAL A 188 -0.98 8.35 -11.71
C VAL A 188 -2.42 8.86 -11.60
N PHE A 189 -2.62 10.12 -11.16
CA PHE A 189 -3.95 10.72 -11.06
C PHE A 189 -4.70 10.82 -12.39
N ASP A 190 -4.01 10.78 -13.53
CA ASP A 190 -4.62 10.74 -14.85
C ASP A 190 -5.34 9.40 -15.10
N TYR A 191 -4.95 8.35 -14.36
CA TYR A 191 -5.52 7.00 -14.40
C TYR A 191 -6.44 6.69 -13.21
N LEU A 192 -6.70 7.67 -12.34
CA LEU A 192 -7.59 7.54 -11.17
C LEU A 192 -8.92 8.29 -11.37
N SER A 193 -9.39 8.40 -12.60
CA SER A 193 -10.58 9.21 -12.96
C SER A 193 -11.90 8.44 -12.99
N ALA A 194 -11.90 7.12 -12.72
CA ALA A 194 -13.13 6.33 -12.73
C ALA A 194 -14.16 6.85 -11.71
N PRO A 195 -15.45 6.95 -12.09
CA PRO A 195 -16.49 7.42 -11.18
C PRO A 195 -16.78 6.38 -10.08
N GLY A 196 -17.11 6.88 -8.88
CA GLY A 196 -17.46 6.02 -7.74
C GLY A 196 -16.30 5.23 -7.15
N PRO A 197 -16.59 4.18 -6.37
CA PRO A 197 -15.59 3.28 -5.80
C PRO A 197 -14.93 2.39 -6.84
N PHE A 198 -13.59 2.28 -6.81
CA PHE A 198 -12.85 1.36 -7.68
C PHE A 198 -11.50 0.96 -7.08
N SER A 199 -11.06 -0.24 -7.45
CA SER A 199 -9.75 -0.76 -7.07
C SER A 199 -8.67 -0.25 -8.02
N ILE A 200 -7.57 0.27 -7.50
CA ILE A 200 -6.41 0.68 -8.31
C ILE A 200 -5.86 -0.51 -9.12
N THR A 201 -5.83 -1.70 -8.53
CA THR A 201 -5.29 -2.90 -9.18
C THR A 201 -6.19 -3.41 -10.30
N LYS A 202 -7.51 -3.23 -10.20
CA LYS A 202 -8.46 -3.74 -11.20
C LYS A 202 -8.74 -2.75 -12.32
N VAL A 203 -8.55 -1.46 -12.09
CA VAL A 203 -8.92 -0.41 -13.04
C VAL A 203 -7.70 0.35 -13.54
N SER A 204 -6.91 0.93 -12.64
CA SER A 204 -5.86 1.87 -13.03
C SER A 204 -4.61 1.18 -13.57
N TYR A 205 -4.16 0.07 -12.97
CA TYR A 205 -3.00 -0.67 -13.47
C TYR A 205 -3.21 -1.21 -14.89
N PRO A 206 -4.33 -1.87 -15.21
CA PRO A 206 -4.63 -2.23 -16.61
C PRO A 206 -4.60 -1.04 -17.55
N ALA A 207 -5.23 0.08 -17.18
CA ALA A 207 -5.26 1.29 -18.00
C ALA A 207 -3.86 1.90 -18.22
N MET A 208 -2.99 1.91 -17.21
CA MET A 208 -1.60 2.35 -17.34
C MET A 208 -0.82 1.45 -18.31
N LEU A 209 -0.96 0.13 -18.19
CA LEU A 209 -0.27 -0.83 -19.06
C LEU A 209 -0.75 -0.74 -20.51
N ASP A 210 -2.05 -0.58 -20.73
CA ASP A 210 -2.63 -0.40 -22.07
C ASP A 210 -2.18 0.91 -22.71
N ALA A 211 -1.99 1.97 -21.91
CA ALA A 211 -1.45 3.26 -22.37
C ALA A 211 0.08 3.22 -22.65
N GLY A 212 0.73 2.09 -22.39
CA GLY A 212 2.18 1.94 -22.57
C GLY A 212 3.04 2.55 -21.47
N GLU A 213 2.43 2.88 -20.32
CA GLU A 213 3.17 3.37 -19.16
C GLU A 213 4.10 2.30 -18.60
N THR A 214 5.24 2.74 -18.08
CA THR A 214 6.14 1.84 -17.37
C THR A 214 5.63 1.59 -15.95
N VAL A 215 5.26 0.35 -15.67
CA VAL A 215 4.96 -0.16 -14.34
C VAL A 215 6.04 -1.16 -13.96
N CYS A 216 6.61 -1.02 -12.75
CA CYS A 216 7.65 -1.91 -12.25
C CYS A 216 7.22 -2.66 -10.99
N GLY A 217 7.88 -3.77 -10.74
CA GLY A 217 7.83 -4.52 -9.50
C GLY A 217 9.20 -4.61 -8.87
N MET A 218 9.31 -4.26 -7.60
CA MET A 218 10.51 -4.47 -6.80
C MET A 218 10.34 -5.75 -5.97
N PRO A 219 11.12 -6.81 -6.22
CA PRO A 219 11.09 -8.03 -5.41
C PRO A 219 11.54 -7.74 -3.98
N PHE A 220 10.89 -8.41 -3.02
CA PHE A 220 11.09 -8.22 -1.60
C PHE A 220 11.03 -9.59 -0.88
N GLU A 221 11.96 -9.84 0.04
CA GLU A 221 12.07 -11.11 0.78
C GLU A 221 11.84 -10.96 2.29
N GLY A 222 11.65 -9.74 2.82
CA GLY A 222 11.40 -9.47 4.23
C GLY A 222 10.08 -10.06 4.75
N ALA A 223 9.80 -9.88 6.03
CA ALA A 223 8.56 -10.33 6.63
C ALA A 223 7.35 -9.58 6.05
N TRP A 224 6.31 -10.35 5.73
CA TRP A 224 5.01 -9.83 5.29
C TRP A 224 3.91 -10.58 6.02
N ILE A 225 3.14 -9.87 6.82
CA ILE A 225 2.06 -10.41 7.64
C ILE A 225 0.79 -9.62 7.31
N THR A 226 -0.26 -10.32 6.90
CA THR A 226 -1.59 -9.71 6.71
C THR A 226 -2.55 -10.22 7.77
N VAL A 227 -3.50 -9.40 8.17
CA VAL A 227 -4.49 -9.73 9.18
C VAL A 227 -5.87 -9.48 8.58
N GLY A 228 -6.48 -10.48 8.01
CA GLY A 228 -7.80 -10.39 7.40
C GLY A 228 -8.86 -11.24 8.09
N THR A 229 -8.45 -12.25 8.87
CA THR A 229 -9.32 -13.18 9.61
C THR A 229 -8.80 -13.37 11.03
N ALA A 230 -9.63 -13.97 11.93
CA ALA A 230 -9.21 -14.28 13.30
C ALA A 230 -8.01 -15.24 13.32
N GLY A 231 -7.99 -16.26 12.47
CA GLY A 231 -6.85 -17.18 12.37
C GLY A 231 -5.56 -16.47 11.93
N GLU A 232 -5.62 -15.56 10.94
CA GLU A 232 -4.47 -14.75 10.53
C GLU A 232 -4.00 -13.81 11.66
N LEU A 233 -4.91 -13.32 12.52
CA LEU A 233 -4.56 -12.53 13.70
C LEU A 233 -3.76 -13.36 14.71
N ASP A 234 -4.20 -14.59 15.00
CA ASP A 234 -3.50 -15.50 15.90
C ASP A 234 -2.12 -15.88 15.36
N GLU A 235 -2.02 -16.19 14.07
CA GLU A 235 -0.76 -16.48 13.38
C GLU A 235 0.21 -15.29 13.43
N ALA A 236 -0.31 -14.07 13.19
CA ALA A 236 0.47 -12.83 13.26
C ALA A 236 1.04 -12.59 14.66
N ASN A 237 0.23 -12.75 15.71
CA ASN A 237 0.68 -12.63 17.10
C ASN A 237 1.76 -13.67 17.43
N ALA A 238 1.57 -14.92 17.02
CA ALA A 238 2.55 -15.99 17.24
C ALA A 238 3.86 -15.73 16.47
N ALA A 239 3.80 -15.17 15.26
CA ALA A 239 4.98 -14.83 14.47
C ALA A 239 5.81 -13.73 15.13
N LEU A 240 5.18 -12.65 15.59
CA LEU A 240 5.88 -11.56 16.26
C LEU A 240 6.44 -11.95 17.63
N ALA A 241 5.74 -12.81 18.39
CA ALA A 241 6.26 -13.33 19.64
C ALA A 241 7.57 -14.13 19.44
N ARG A 242 7.66 -14.90 18.35
CA ARG A 242 8.91 -15.64 18.00
C ARG A 242 10.04 -14.73 17.54
N ALA A 243 9.74 -13.59 16.90
CA ALA A 243 10.75 -12.66 16.40
C ALA A 243 11.30 -11.74 17.52
N GLY A 244 10.56 -11.56 18.62
CA GLY A 244 10.97 -10.76 19.79
C GLY A 244 11.62 -11.58 20.92
N ALA A 245 11.67 -12.90 20.79
CA ALA A 245 12.37 -13.81 21.71
C ALA A 245 13.76 -14.14 21.18
#